data_8e9f363eef1f68b9708e52610792303d
#
_entry.id   8e9f363eef1f68b9708e52610792303d
#
_cell.length_a   1.000
_cell.length_b   1.000
_cell.length_c   1.000
_cell.angle_alpha   90.00
_cell.angle_beta   90.00
_cell.angle_gamma   90.00
#
_symmetry.space_group_name_H-M   'P 1'
#
loop_
_entity.id
_entity.type
_entity.pdbx_description
1 polymer ?
#
loop_
_entity_poly.entity_id
_entity_poly.type
_entity_poly.pdbx_seq_one_letter_code
_entity_poly.pdbx_strand_id
1 'polypeptide(L)'
;MRITELFDNGEFVVSAEVGPPKGIHIDGMVEEAKKYLAGVHFVNVTDNQSSVMRLGSLATCKVLKDAGLNPIFQLTCRDRNRIALESDLLSAAMLGIDNILCLTGDHTKLGDHPQAKPVFDLDSVSLLYTASLLETGKDLGGNDLVGEPPKFAKGAVVSPCSDSVDAQLVKMERKVKAGAEYFQTQAVFEPEKFIKFMEAAKQFGKPVQVGIIIPKSAGMCKFMNKNVAGVHIPDELIAELQADKEKTKAGITGVEIAARIIRECKPYCQGVHIMSLGWESKVPALLEQAGL
;
A
#
# COMPACT_ATOMS: atom_id res chain seq x y z
N MET A 1 11.40 9.40 -10.44
CA MET A 1 9.99 9.65 -10.79
C MET A 1 9.16 9.59 -9.51
N ARG A 2 8.42 10.64 -9.20
CA ARG A 2 7.49 10.64 -8.06
C ARG A 2 6.09 10.29 -8.55
N ILE A 3 5.35 9.55 -7.75
CA ILE A 3 4.00 9.11 -8.08
C ILE A 3 3.04 10.30 -8.27
N THR A 4 3.27 11.40 -7.56
CA THR A 4 2.50 12.64 -7.68
C THR A 4 2.62 13.27 -9.06
N GLU A 5 3.77 13.12 -9.74
CA GLU A 5 3.97 13.63 -11.10
C GLU A 5 3.02 12.98 -12.11
N LEU A 6 2.76 11.67 -11.97
CA LEU A 6 1.81 10.96 -12.84
C LEU A 6 0.36 11.38 -12.54
N PHE A 7 0.01 11.53 -11.26
CA PHE A 7 -1.33 12.03 -10.90
C PHE A 7 -1.58 13.45 -11.41
N ASP A 8 -0.58 14.34 -11.32
CA ASP A 8 -0.66 15.71 -11.80
C ASP A 8 -0.81 15.77 -13.32
N ASN A 9 -0.26 14.79 -14.05
CA ASN A 9 -0.45 14.62 -15.49
C ASN A 9 -1.81 13.98 -15.86
N GLY A 10 -2.63 13.61 -14.89
CA GLY A 10 -3.93 12.97 -15.11
C GLY A 10 -3.84 11.49 -15.48
N GLU A 11 -2.71 10.83 -15.24
CA GLU A 11 -2.51 9.41 -15.54
C GLU A 11 -3.25 8.53 -14.52
N PHE A 12 -3.79 7.40 -14.99
CA PHE A 12 -4.33 6.36 -14.11
C PHE A 12 -3.18 5.51 -13.60
N VAL A 13 -2.80 5.70 -12.34
CA VAL A 13 -1.57 5.14 -11.78
C VAL A 13 -1.79 3.71 -11.26
N VAL A 14 -0.97 2.79 -11.74
CA VAL A 14 -0.97 1.38 -11.29
C VAL A 14 0.23 1.14 -10.38
N SER A 15 -0.03 0.60 -9.20
CA SER A 15 1.01 0.10 -8.30
C SER A 15 0.71 -1.33 -7.85
N ALA A 16 1.75 -2.09 -7.52
CA ALA A 16 1.61 -3.44 -6.97
C ALA A 16 2.54 -3.65 -5.79
N GLU A 17 2.15 -4.51 -4.84
CA GLU A 17 3.00 -4.86 -3.69
C GLU A 17 3.98 -5.97 -4.00
N VAL A 18 5.17 -5.87 -3.39
CA VAL A 18 6.08 -6.99 -3.18
C VAL A 18 6.38 -7.13 -1.69
N GLY A 19 6.39 -8.36 -1.20
CA GLY A 19 6.78 -8.69 0.16
C GLY A 19 8.26 -9.07 0.23
N PRO A 20 9.12 -8.35 0.98
CA PRO A 20 10.49 -8.77 1.18
C PRO A 20 10.58 -10.20 1.74
N PRO A 21 11.62 -10.99 1.40
CA PRO A 21 11.78 -12.35 1.88
C PRO A 21 12.08 -12.38 3.39
N LYS A 22 11.86 -13.56 4.00
CA LYS A 22 12.28 -13.83 5.39
C LYS A 22 13.74 -14.31 5.42
N GLY A 23 14.63 -13.49 4.86
CA GLY A 23 16.06 -13.80 4.73
C GLY A 23 16.75 -12.80 3.80
N ILE A 24 18.00 -13.06 3.46
CA ILE A 24 18.83 -12.13 2.66
C ILE A 24 18.85 -12.44 1.15
N HIS A 25 18.32 -13.59 0.73
CA HIS A 25 18.30 -13.96 -0.69
C HIS A 25 17.10 -13.29 -1.36
N ILE A 26 17.35 -12.23 -2.11
CA ILE A 26 16.35 -11.37 -2.72
C ILE A 26 16.24 -11.53 -4.24
N ASP A 27 17.21 -12.16 -4.88
CA ASP A 27 17.32 -12.22 -6.34
C ASP A 27 16.07 -12.78 -7.02
N GLY A 28 15.49 -13.87 -6.46
CA GLY A 28 14.27 -14.46 -7.00
C GLY A 28 13.09 -13.48 -6.98
N MET A 29 12.92 -12.72 -5.89
CA MET A 29 11.88 -11.70 -5.80
C MET A 29 12.10 -10.56 -6.82
N VAL A 30 13.35 -10.14 -7.02
CA VAL A 30 13.70 -9.11 -8.01
C VAL A 30 13.37 -9.57 -9.43
N GLU A 31 13.75 -10.80 -9.79
CA GLU A 31 13.44 -11.38 -11.11
C GLU A 31 11.92 -11.54 -11.33
N GLU A 32 11.19 -11.98 -10.32
CA GLU A 32 9.71 -12.04 -10.37
C GLU A 32 9.09 -10.66 -10.54
N ALA A 33 9.55 -9.66 -9.78
CA ALA A 33 9.08 -8.29 -9.91
C ALA A 33 9.35 -7.73 -11.30
N LYS A 34 10.56 -7.88 -11.85
CA LYS A 34 10.90 -7.46 -13.22
C LYS A 34 10.04 -8.15 -14.26
N LYS A 35 9.76 -9.45 -14.08
CA LYS A 35 9.01 -10.25 -15.04
C LYS A 35 7.51 -9.96 -15.04
N TYR A 36 6.93 -9.85 -13.85
CA TYR A 36 5.47 -9.82 -13.69
C TYR A 36 4.91 -8.44 -13.38
N LEU A 37 5.74 -7.52 -12.89
CA LEU A 37 5.32 -6.15 -12.56
C LEU A 37 5.86 -5.10 -13.53
N ALA A 38 6.35 -5.51 -14.70
CA ALA A 38 6.82 -4.58 -15.75
C ALA A 38 5.71 -3.63 -16.25
N GLY A 39 4.44 -4.02 -16.11
CA GLY A 39 3.27 -3.21 -16.51
C GLY A 39 2.77 -2.26 -15.43
N VAL A 40 3.39 -2.21 -14.23
CA VAL A 40 3.00 -1.27 -13.18
C VAL A 40 3.94 -0.06 -13.15
N HIS A 41 3.44 1.09 -12.72
CA HIS A 41 4.24 2.31 -12.59
C HIS A 41 5.13 2.28 -11.35
N PHE A 42 4.63 1.70 -10.25
CA PHE A 42 5.31 1.66 -8.95
C PHE A 42 5.17 0.30 -8.27
N VAL A 43 6.17 -0.03 -7.45
CA VAL A 43 6.19 -1.25 -6.64
C VAL A 43 6.24 -0.86 -5.16
N ASN A 44 5.16 -1.14 -4.43
CA ASN A 44 5.11 -0.95 -2.97
C ASN A 44 5.92 -2.06 -2.28
N VAL A 45 6.87 -1.67 -1.45
CA VAL A 45 7.68 -2.61 -0.66
C VAL A 45 7.16 -2.66 0.76
N THR A 46 6.55 -3.78 1.15
CA THR A 46 5.91 -3.91 2.46
C THR A 46 6.92 -3.92 3.62
N ASP A 47 6.56 -3.30 4.73
CA ASP A 47 7.39 -3.22 5.94
C ASP A 47 6.87 -4.16 7.02
N ASN A 48 7.49 -5.34 7.14
CA ASN A 48 7.10 -6.38 8.10
C ASN A 48 5.57 -6.63 8.11
N GLN A 49 5.01 -6.87 6.93
CA GLN A 49 3.56 -7.03 6.72
C GLN A 49 2.95 -8.03 7.71
N SER A 50 1.78 -7.71 8.26
CA SER A 50 1.09 -8.49 9.30
C SER A 50 1.95 -8.74 10.55
N SER A 51 2.92 -7.86 10.81
CA SER A 51 3.86 -8.01 11.95
C SER A 51 4.73 -9.27 11.89
N VAL A 52 4.98 -9.78 10.70
CA VAL A 52 5.90 -10.91 10.44
C VAL A 52 7.28 -10.34 10.06
N MET A 53 8.33 -10.77 10.78
CA MET A 53 9.71 -10.34 10.52
C MET A 53 10.16 -10.73 9.12
N ARG A 54 10.67 -9.76 8.37
CA ARG A 54 11.19 -9.88 7.00
C ARG A 54 12.42 -8.99 6.80
N LEU A 55 13.04 -9.11 5.64
CA LEU A 55 14.08 -8.17 5.22
C LEU A 55 13.50 -6.74 5.23
N GLY A 56 14.30 -5.75 5.65
CA GLY A 56 13.86 -4.37 5.78
C GLY A 56 13.43 -3.76 4.44
N SER A 57 12.31 -3.04 4.48
CA SER A 57 11.70 -2.42 3.29
C SER A 57 12.64 -1.41 2.62
N LEU A 58 13.40 -0.62 3.37
CA LEU A 58 14.35 0.36 2.82
C LEU A 58 15.45 -0.30 1.97
N ALA A 59 16.09 -1.34 2.49
CA ALA A 59 17.12 -2.09 1.76
C ALA A 59 16.53 -2.73 0.49
N THR A 60 15.33 -3.30 0.60
CA THR A 60 14.61 -3.89 -0.54
C THR A 60 14.27 -2.83 -1.59
N CYS A 61 13.80 -1.64 -1.19
CA CYS A 61 13.56 -0.52 -2.11
C CYS A 61 14.81 -0.15 -2.91
N LYS A 62 15.97 -0.12 -2.23
CA LYS A 62 17.24 0.22 -2.91
C LYS A 62 17.57 -0.82 -3.97
N VAL A 63 17.46 -2.10 -3.67
CA VAL A 63 17.73 -3.18 -4.64
C VAL A 63 16.77 -3.12 -5.83
N LEU A 64 15.47 -2.93 -5.60
CA LEU A 64 14.48 -2.81 -6.67
C LEU A 64 14.71 -1.56 -7.54
N LYS A 65 15.11 -0.44 -6.92
CA LYS A 65 15.46 0.78 -7.65
C LYS A 65 16.67 0.54 -8.56
N ASP A 66 17.73 -0.10 -8.06
CA ASP A 66 18.91 -0.44 -8.86
C ASP A 66 18.59 -1.44 -9.99
N ALA A 67 17.55 -2.24 -9.82
CA ALA A 67 17.02 -3.13 -10.85
C ALA A 67 16.11 -2.41 -11.89
N GLY A 68 15.94 -1.08 -11.77
CA GLY A 68 15.17 -0.25 -12.72
C GLY A 68 13.68 -0.13 -12.41
N LEU A 69 13.23 -0.56 -11.22
CA LEU A 69 11.85 -0.41 -10.77
C LEU A 69 11.68 0.88 -9.96
N ASN A 70 10.45 1.38 -9.84
CA ASN A 70 10.13 2.56 -9.05
C ASN A 70 9.51 2.14 -7.69
N PRO A 71 10.28 2.06 -6.60
CA PRO A 71 9.75 1.61 -5.33
C PRO A 71 8.95 2.71 -4.62
N ILE A 72 7.92 2.28 -3.86
CA ILE A 72 7.27 3.04 -2.80
C ILE A 72 7.71 2.42 -1.48
N PHE A 73 8.41 3.18 -0.67
CA PHE A 73 8.90 2.76 0.64
C PHE A 73 7.77 2.79 1.66
N GLN A 74 7.27 1.63 2.07
CA GLN A 74 6.35 1.53 3.20
C GLN A 74 7.14 1.59 4.50
N LEU A 75 6.70 2.46 5.42
CA LEU A 75 7.35 2.69 6.70
C LEU A 75 6.31 2.64 7.82
N THR A 76 6.48 1.69 8.77
CA THR A 76 5.60 1.50 9.91
C THR A 76 6.15 2.10 11.20
N CYS A 77 5.26 2.70 12.00
CA CYS A 77 5.60 3.24 13.32
C CYS A 77 5.67 2.16 14.41
N ARG A 78 5.23 0.94 14.12
CA ARG A 78 5.16 -0.17 15.09
C ARG A 78 6.50 -0.51 15.71
N ASP A 79 7.55 -0.58 14.90
CA ASP A 79 8.85 -1.17 15.30
C ASP A 79 9.91 -0.11 15.61
N ARG A 80 9.64 1.19 15.40
CA ARG A 80 10.60 2.29 15.41
C ARG A 80 10.10 3.48 16.22
N ASN A 81 10.99 4.12 16.97
CA ASN A 81 10.72 5.44 17.56
C ASN A 81 10.98 6.56 16.53
N ARG A 82 10.65 7.81 16.90
CA ARG A 82 10.80 8.98 16.01
C ARG A 82 12.20 9.17 15.48
N ILE A 83 13.23 8.93 16.28
CA ILE A 83 14.65 9.08 15.86
C ILE A 83 14.96 8.11 14.73
N ALA A 84 14.55 6.84 14.88
CA ALA A 84 14.74 5.83 13.83
C ALA A 84 13.90 6.12 12.58
N LEU A 85 12.67 6.61 12.74
CA LEU A 85 11.80 6.97 11.63
C LEU A 85 12.34 8.15 10.83
N GLU A 86 12.83 9.20 11.48
CA GLU A 86 13.49 10.34 10.83
C GLU A 86 14.77 9.89 10.10
N SER A 87 15.59 9.06 10.75
CA SER A 87 16.81 8.50 10.14
C SER A 87 16.50 7.66 8.91
N ASP A 88 15.47 6.82 8.94
CA ASP A 88 15.04 6.01 7.79
C ASP A 88 14.51 6.89 6.64
N LEU A 89 13.76 7.96 6.93
CA LEU A 89 13.31 8.93 5.92
C LEU A 89 14.49 9.65 5.26
N LEU A 90 15.44 10.14 6.02
CA LEU A 90 16.65 10.77 5.48
C LEU A 90 17.49 9.77 4.66
N SER A 91 17.60 8.53 5.13
CA SER A 91 18.29 7.46 4.40
C SER A 91 17.58 7.13 3.08
N ALA A 92 16.25 7.09 3.07
CA ALA A 92 15.46 6.88 1.86
C ALA A 92 15.72 7.99 0.83
N ALA A 93 15.67 9.26 1.26
CA ALA A 93 15.95 10.42 0.41
C ALA A 93 17.39 10.37 -0.16
N MET A 94 18.38 10.09 0.68
CA MET A 94 19.78 9.94 0.27
C MET A 94 19.97 8.85 -0.77
N LEU A 95 19.22 7.75 -0.67
CA LEU A 95 19.20 6.65 -1.64
C LEU A 95 18.35 6.99 -2.88
N GLY A 96 17.74 8.17 -2.94
CA GLY A 96 16.85 8.63 -4.01
C GLY A 96 15.52 7.87 -4.06
N ILE A 97 15.03 7.41 -2.91
CA ILE A 97 13.72 6.78 -2.73
C ILE A 97 12.77 7.86 -2.23
N ASP A 98 12.07 8.49 -3.17
CA ASP A 98 11.27 9.68 -2.91
C ASP A 98 9.78 9.38 -2.66
N ASN A 99 9.31 8.19 -3.03
CA ASN A 99 7.92 7.77 -2.81
C ASN A 99 7.83 7.00 -1.49
N ILE A 100 7.01 7.50 -0.57
CA ILE A 100 6.83 6.89 0.76
C ILE A 100 5.36 6.62 1.04
N LEU A 101 5.07 5.57 1.81
CA LEU A 101 3.75 5.28 2.35
C LEU A 101 3.83 5.17 3.87
N CYS A 102 3.22 6.15 4.55
CA CYS A 102 3.28 6.27 6.02
C CYS A 102 2.20 5.41 6.68
N LEU A 103 2.62 4.45 7.51
CA LEU A 103 1.76 3.47 8.14
C LEU A 103 1.90 3.47 9.67
N THR A 104 0.82 3.23 10.39
CA THR A 104 0.90 2.92 11.82
C THR A 104 1.46 1.52 12.04
N GLY A 105 1.00 0.54 11.27
CA GLY A 105 1.35 -0.87 11.35
C GLY A 105 0.41 -1.67 12.27
N ASP A 106 0.32 -2.97 12.01
CA ASP A 106 -0.44 -3.92 12.83
C ASP A 106 0.27 -4.18 14.16
N HIS A 107 -0.49 -4.54 15.21
CA HIS A 107 0.10 -4.82 16.52
C HIS A 107 0.96 -6.10 16.49
N THR A 108 2.08 -6.11 17.21
CA THR A 108 3.07 -7.21 17.25
C THR A 108 2.48 -8.57 17.62
N LYS A 109 1.39 -8.62 18.38
CA LYS A 109 0.67 -9.86 18.75
C LYS A 109 0.08 -10.60 17.56
N LEU A 110 -0.11 -9.96 16.42
CA LEU A 110 -0.67 -10.58 15.22
C LEU A 110 0.37 -11.31 14.37
N GLY A 111 1.66 -11.06 14.64
CA GLY A 111 2.76 -11.60 13.87
C GLY A 111 3.44 -12.83 14.49
N ASP A 112 4.64 -13.10 14.02
CA ASP A 112 5.46 -14.25 14.41
C ASP A 112 6.34 -14.01 15.65
N HIS A 113 6.36 -12.78 16.18
CA HIS A 113 7.06 -12.40 17.42
C HIS A 113 6.07 -11.72 18.40
N PRO A 114 5.09 -12.45 18.96
CA PRO A 114 4.05 -11.86 19.81
C PRO A 114 4.57 -11.27 21.12
N GLN A 115 5.80 -11.62 21.54
CA GLN A 115 6.50 -11.08 22.70
C GLN A 115 7.25 -9.76 22.39
N ALA A 116 7.40 -9.38 21.12
CA ALA A 116 8.03 -8.12 20.75
C ALA A 116 7.24 -6.94 21.33
N LYS A 117 7.94 -5.97 21.90
CA LYS A 117 7.31 -4.76 22.43
C LYS A 117 7.06 -3.78 21.29
N PRO A 118 5.80 -3.41 21.01
CA PRO A 118 5.52 -2.37 20.03
C PRO A 118 6.01 -1.02 20.54
N VAL A 119 6.51 -0.20 19.65
CA VAL A 119 7.02 1.15 19.97
C VAL A 119 5.89 2.18 19.87
N PHE A 120 5.30 2.35 18.66
CA PHE A 120 4.23 3.31 18.40
C PHE A 120 4.47 4.69 19.03
N ASP A 121 5.71 5.18 18.95
CA ASP A 121 6.04 6.55 19.37
C ASP A 121 5.34 7.59 18.48
N LEU A 122 5.22 7.27 17.20
CA LEU A 122 4.39 7.98 16.24
C LEU A 122 3.27 7.07 15.72
N ASP A 123 2.30 7.68 15.06
CA ASP A 123 1.31 7.02 14.20
C ASP A 123 1.45 7.51 12.74
N SER A 124 0.62 7.02 11.82
CA SER A 124 0.71 7.41 10.41
C SER A 124 0.47 8.91 10.17
N VAL A 125 -0.30 9.60 11.02
CA VAL A 125 -0.55 11.04 10.91
C VAL A 125 0.70 11.83 11.33
N SER A 126 1.23 11.50 12.50
CA SER A 126 2.46 12.13 13.00
C SER A 126 3.69 11.80 12.14
N LEU A 127 3.76 10.60 11.53
CA LEU A 127 4.81 10.27 10.57
C LEU A 127 4.72 11.10 9.27
N LEU A 128 3.51 11.33 8.74
CA LEU A 128 3.30 12.25 7.61
C LEU A 128 3.75 13.67 7.94
N TYR A 129 3.39 14.15 9.13
CA TYR A 129 3.85 15.45 9.62
C TYR A 129 5.38 15.50 9.75
N THR A 130 6.00 14.43 10.26
CA THR A 130 7.46 14.31 10.35
C THR A 130 8.12 14.43 8.98
N ALA A 131 7.62 13.67 7.97
CA ALA A 131 8.14 13.76 6.62
C ALA A 131 7.99 15.18 6.03
N SER A 132 6.85 15.84 6.27
CA SER A 132 6.61 17.22 5.84
C SER A 132 7.50 18.23 6.56
N LEU A 133 7.82 18.00 7.83
CA LEU A 133 8.72 18.85 8.60
C LEU A 133 10.17 18.73 8.10
N LEU A 134 10.65 17.51 7.82
CA LEU A 134 11.97 17.28 7.24
C LEU A 134 12.14 18.01 5.90
N GLU A 135 11.07 18.12 5.08
CA GLU A 135 11.09 18.91 3.84
C GLU A 135 11.29 20.42 4.06
N THR A 136 11.04 20.92 5.26
CA THR A 136 11.35 22.31 5.63
C THR A 136 12.79 22.52 6.12
N GLY A 137 13.58 21.45 6.20
CA GLY A 137 14.95 21.48 6.72
C GLY A 137 15.04 21.39 8.26
N LYS A 138 13.98 20.88 8.94
CA LYS A 138 13.98 20.71 10.39
C LYS A 138 13.59 19.30 10.82
N ASP A 139 14.19 18.82 11.91
CA ASP A 139 13.78 17.60 12.59
C ASP A 139 12.65 17.84 13.62
N LEU A 140 12.10 16.78 14.20
CA LEU A 140 11.06 16.87 15.24
C LEU A 140 11.55 17.53 16.55
N GLY A 141 12.86 17.59 16.77
CA GLY A 141 13.46 18.31 17.89
C GLY A 141 13.58 19.81 17.66
N GLY A 142 13.26 20.28 16.44
CA GLY A 142 13.38 21.68 16.02
C GLY A 142 14.78 22.08 15.55
N ASN A 143 15.70 21.12 15.39
CA ASN A 143 17.06 21.38 14.92
C ASN A 143 17.08 21.48 13.39
N ASP A 144 18.00 22.29 12.87
CA ASP A 144 18.20 22.43 11.42
C ASP A 144 18.92 21.20 10.84
N LEU A 145 18.46 20.74 9.68
CA LEU A 145 19.17 19.73 8.90
C LEU A 145 20.38 20.35 8.20
N VAL A 146 21.36 19.52 7.90
CA VAL A 146 22.55 19.93 7.15
C VAL A 146 22.33 19.63 5.66
N GLY A 147 22.55 20.63 4.81
CA GLY A 147 22.43 20.51 3.35
C GLY A 147 20.99 20.70 2.85
N GLU A 148 20.73 20.18 1.64
CA GLU A 148 19.41 20.31 1.01
C GLU A 148 18.37 19.45 1.72
N PRO A 149 17.17 20.00 2.00
CA PRO A 149 16.09 19.22 2.60
C PRO A 149 15.60 18.09 1.66
N PRO A 150 15.14 16.95 2.21
CA PRO A 150 14.55 15.89 1.40
C PRO A 150 13.24 16.37 0.75
N LYS A 151 12.80 15.64 -0.27
CA LYS A 151 11.47 15.84 -0.90
C LYS A 151 10.83 14.48 -1.11
N PHE A 152 9.58 14.34 -0.66
CA PHE A 152 8.84 13.10 -0.73
C PHE A 152 7.52 13.26 -1.48
N ALA A 153 7.08 12.20 -2.16
CA ALA A 153 5.69 11.98 -2.49
C ALA A 153 5.07 11.16 -1.33
N LYS A 154 4.26 11.81 -0.50
CA LYS A 154 3.77 11.29 0.78
C LYS A 154 2.42 10.60 0.62
N GLY A 155 2.43 9.27 0.67
CA GLY A 155 1.23 8.43 0.64
C GLY A 155 0.69 8.08 2.02
N ALA A 156 -0.61 7.84 2.06
CA ALA A 156 -1.33 7.36 3.24
C ALA A 156 -2.39 6.32 2.88
N VAL A 157 -2.90 5.60 3.87
CA VAL A 157 -3.94 4.58 3.68
C VAL A 157 -5.27 5.05 4.24
N VAL A 158 -6.36 4.61 3.60
CA VAL A 158 -7.74 4.81 4.05
C VAL A 158 -8.55 3.53 3.81
N SER A 159 -9.59 3.28 4.63
CA SER A 159 -10.42 2.07 4.57
C SER A 159 -11.86 2.42 4.18
N PRO A 160 -12.19 2.50 2.89
CA PRO A 160 -13.50 2.96 2.41
C PRO A 160 -14.65 2.04 2.80
N CYS A 161 -14.38 0.74 2.96
CA CYS A 161 -15.39 -0.28 3.30
C CYS A 161 -15.50 -0.56 4.81
N SER A 162 -14.95 0.31 5.67
CA SER A 162 -15.11 0.16 7.13
C SER A 162 -16.52 0.51 7.58
N ASP A 163 -16.90 0.05 8.78
CA ASP A 163 -18.24 0.25 9.36
C ASP A 163 -18.63 1.73 9.54
N SER A 164 -17.65 2.62 9.68
CA SER A 164 -17.86 4.06 9.83
C SER A 164 -17.09 4.85 8.77
N VAL A 165 -17.80 5.25 7.73
CA VAL A 165 -17.29 6.14 6.67
C VAL A 165 -16.85 7.48 7.24
N ASP A 166 -17.66 8.08 8.14
CA ASP A 166 -17.35 9.40 8.73
C ASP A 166 -16.03 9.38 9.51
N ALA A 167 -15.77 8.31 10.27
CA ALA A 167 -14.51 8.15 10.98
C ALA A 167 -13.32 8.06 10.02
N GLN A 168 -13.49 7.41 8.86
CA GLN A 168 -12.45 7.34 7.83
C GLN A 168 -12.22 8.69 7.14
N LEU A 169 -13.28 9.46 6.90
CA LEU A 169 -13.16 10.82 6.34
C LEU A 169 -12.44 11.76 7.31
N VAL A 170 -12.74 11.71 8.60
CA VAL A 170 -12.02 12.47 9.64
C VAL A 170 -10.54 12.08 9.70
N LYS A 171 -10.23 10.77 9.61
CA LYS A 171 -8.84 10.30 9.53
C LYS A 171 -8.14 10.78 8.25
N MET A 172 -8.84 10.74 7.11
CA MET A 172 -8.31 11.23 5.83
C MET A 172 -7.99 12.72 5.91
N GLU A 173 -8.91 13.54 6.46
CA GLU A 173 -8.69 14.97 6.67
C GLU A 173 -7.43 15.26 7.51
N ARG A 174 -7.25 14.53 8.62
CA ARG A 174 -6.05 14.67 9.48
C ARG A 174 -4.78 14.33 8.71
N LYS A 175 -4.79 13.29 7.88
CA LYS A 175 -3.65 12.89 7.05
C LYS A 175 -3.36 13.94 5.97
N VAL A 176 -4.38 14.51 5.34
CA VAL A 176 -4.21 15.62 4.38
C VAL A 176 -3.57 16.83 5.06
N LYS A 177 -4.06 17.22 6.24
CA LYS A 177 -3.49 18.33 7.04
C LYS A 177 -2.04 18.06 7.46
N ALA A 178 -1.68 16.79 7.67
CA ALA A 178 -0.32 16.37 8.00
C ALA A 178 0.61 16.26 6.77
N GLY A 179 0.09 16.47 5.56
CA GLY A 179 0.88 16.52 4.33
C GLY A 179 0.73 15.33 3.39
N ALA A 180 -0.28 14.46 3.57
CA ALA A 180 -0.57 13.40 2.61
C ALA A 180 -0.92 13.98 1.23
N GLU A 181 -0.27 13.48 0.18
CA GLU A 181 -0.43 13.93 -1.20
C GLU A 181 -1.27 12.97 -2.03
N TYR A 182 -1.25 11.66 -1.69
CA TYR A 182 -2.09 10.64 -2.32
C TYR A 182 -2.51 9.58 -1.30
N PHE A 183 -3.49 8.77 -1.67
CA PHE A 183 -4.00 7.69 -0.83
C PHE A 183 -4.05 6.36 -1.58
N GLN A 184 -3.78 5.28 -0.83
CA GLN A 184 -4.09 3.91 -1.24
C GLN A 184 -5.18 3.37 -0.30
N THR A 185 -6.16 2.63 -0.83
CA THR A 185 -7.18 2.09 0.05
C THR A 185 -6.82 0.70 0.55
N GLN A 186 -7.43 0.30 1.68
CA GLN A 186 -7.54 -1.11 2.04
C GLN A 186 -8.29 -1.85 0.92
N ALA A 187 -8.16 -3.19 0.87
CA ALA A 187 -8.79 -4.01 -0.15
C ALA A 187 -10.29 -3.76 -0.27
N VAL A 188 -10.74 -3.51 -1.50
CA VAL A 188 -12.14 -3.27 -1.84
C VAL A 188 -12.69 -4.51 -2.54
N PHE A 189 -13.80 -5.05 -1.98
CA PHE A 189 -14.59 -6.12 -2.58
C PHE A 189 -16.04 -5.70 -2.79
N GLU A 190 -16.41 -4.51 -2.32
CA GLU A 190 -17.74 -3.90 -2.44
C GLU A 190 -17.61 -2.55 -3.14
N PRO A 191 -17.65 -2.51 -4.48
CA PRO A 191 -17.49 -1.28 -5.27
C PRO A 191 -18.47 -0.16 -4.87
N GLU A 192 -19.71 -0.49 -4.54
CA GLU A 192 -20.73 0.48 -4.13
C GLU A 192 -20.32 1.27 -2.88
N LYS A 193 -19.73 0.59 -1.87
CA LYS A 193 -19.23 1.25 -0.66
C LYS A 193 -18.04 2.16 -0.99
N PHE A 194 -17.15 1.68 -1.86
CA PHE A 194 -16.02 2.48 -2.33
C PHE A 194 -16.48 3.73 -3.06
N ILE A 195 -17.41 3.61 -4.00
CA ILE A 195 -17.96 4.73 -4.78
C ILE A 195 -18.58 5.78 -3.85
N LYS A 196 -19.42 5.33 -2.91
CA LYS A 196 -20.03 6.23 -1.90
C LYS A 196 -18.98 6.95 -1.05
N PHE A 197 -17.93 6.26 -0.64
CA PHE A 197 -16.80 6.86 0.07
C PHE A 197 -16.10 7.92 -0.80
N MET A 198 -15.83 7.61 -2.07
CA MET A 198 -15.13 8.51 -3.00
C MET A 198 -15.93 9.78 -3.29
N GLU A 199 -17.27 9.71 -3.34
CA GLU A 199 -18.12 10.89 -3.47
C GLU A 199 -17.88 11.88 -2.34
N ALA A 200 -17.80 11.41 -1.10
CA ALA A 200 -17.51 12.23 0.07
C ALA A 200 -16.03 12.68 0.12
N ALA A 201 -15.10 11.81 -0.27
CA ALA A 201 -13.66 12.07 -0.26
C ALA A 201 -13.20 13.12 -1.29
N LYS A 202 -14.01 13.37 -2.34
CA LYS A 202 -13.73 14.43 -3.35
C LYS A 202 -13.42 15.79 -2.73
N GLN A 203 -14.01 16.11 -1.58
CA GLN A 203 -13.76 17.38 -0.87
C GLN A 203 -12.30 17.62 -0.52
N PHE A 204 -11.49 16.57 -0.41
CA PHE A 204 -10.08 16.69 -0.04
C PHE A 204 -9.16 16.92 -1.25
N GLY A 205 -9.63 16.74 -2.48
CA GLY A 205 -8.89 16.98 -3.71
C GLY A 205 -7.59 16.17 -3.83
N LYS A 206 -7.52 14.97 -3.25
CA LYS A 206 -6.34 14.12 -3.29
C LYS A 206 -6.58 12.88 -4.14
N PRO A 207 -5.59 12.45 -4.97
CA PRO A 207 -5.70 11.21 -5.72
C PRO A 207 -5.79 10.00 -4.80
N VAL A 208 -6.62 9.03 -5.22
CA VAL A 208 -6.85 7.77 -4.50
C VAL A 208 -6.65 6.61 -5.46
N GLN A 209 -5.85 5.64 -5.06
CA GLN A 209 -5.73 4.34 -5.72
C GLN A 209 -6.64 3.33 -4.99
N VAL A 210 -7.52 2.67 -5.72
CA VAL A 210 -8.33 1.58 -5.15
C VAL A 210 -7.45 0.37 -4.85
N GLY A 211 -7.51 -0.14 -3.63
CA GLY A 211 -6.78 -1.33 -3.20
C GLY A 211 -7.48 -2.60 -3.66
N ILE A 212 -6.77 -3.49 -4.34
CA ILE A 212 -7.30 -4.73 -4.92
C ILE A 212 -6.47 -5.92 -4.45
N ILE A 213 -7.13 -6.93 -3.92
CA ILE A 213 -6.54 -8.26 -3.68
C ILE A 213 -7.11 -9.23 -4.72
N ILE A 214 -6.26 -10.08 -5.28
CA ILE A 214 -6.71 -11.22 -6.10
C ILE A 214 -7.15 -12.34 -5.14
N PRO A 215 -8.45 -12.65 -5.00
CA PRO A 215 -8.91 -13.66 -4.05
C PRO A 215 -8.49 -15.06 -4.51
N LYS A 216 -7.68 -15.75 -3.68
CA LYS A 216 -7.07 -17.03 -4.04
C LYS A 216 -7.98 -18.23 -3.81
N SER A 217 -8.87 -18.14 -2.84
CA SER A 217 -9.79 -19.21 -2.48
C SER A 217 -10.90 -18.72 -1.55
N ALA A 218 -11.99 -19.45 -1.51
CA ALA A 218 -13.07 -19.20 -0.54
C ALA A 218 -12.59 -19.30 0.93
N GLY A 219 -11.62 -20.17 1.23
CA GLY A 219 -11.01 -20.26 2.56
C GLY A 219 -10.27 -19.01 2.96
N MET A 220 -9.47 -18.43 2.04
CA MET A 220 -8.80 -17.15 2.24
C MET A 220 -9.83 -16.02 2.49
N CYS A 221 -10.88 -15.95 1.70
CA CYS A 221 -11.91 -14.92 1.85
C CYS A 221 -12.60 -14.99 3.21
N LYS A 222 -12.99 -16.19 3.66
CA LYS A 222 -13.57 -16.41 4.99
C LYS A 222 -12.59 -16.04 6.13
N PHE A 223 -11.31 -16.37 5.95
CA PHE A 223 -10.26 -15.96 6.89
C PHE A 223 -10.14 -14.44 6.98
N MET A 224 -10.15 -13.75 5.83
CA MET A 224 -10.05 -12.29 5.78
C MET A 224 -11.25 -11.62 6.45
N ASN A 225 -12.47 -12.07 6.16
CA ASN A 225 -13.69 -11.57 6.80
C ASN A 225 -13.66 -11.67 8.33
N LYS A 226 -12.96 -12.67 8.86
CA LYS A 226 -12.84 -12.88 10.30
C LYS A 226 -11.70 -12.09 10.96
N ASN A 227 -10.59 -11.87 10.24
CA ASN A 227 -9.32 -11.50 10.85
C ASN A 227 -8.73 -10.17 10.33
N VAL A 228 -9.24 -9.63 9.21
CA VAL A 228 -8.69 -8.40 8.62
C VAL A 228 -9.69 -7.26 8.76
N ALA A 229 -9.36 -6.31 9.62
CA ALA A 229 -10.24 -5.16 9.87
C ALA A 229 -10.40 -4.30 8.60
N GLY A 230 -11.64 -3.87 8.34
CA GLY A 230 -11.97 -3.01 7.21
C GLY A 230 -12.03 -3.73 5.85
N VAL A 231 -11.94 -5.06 5.84
CA VAL A 231 -12.15 -5.90 4.67
C VAL A 231 -13.41 -6.74 4.87
N HIS A 232 -14.32 -6.67 3.92
CA HIS A 232 -15.49 -7.53 3.84
C HIS A 232 -15.62 -8.07 2.41
N ILE A 233 -15.70 -9.39 2.29
CA ILE A 233 -15.86 -10.10 1.01
C ILE A 233 -17.25 -10.70 1.00
N PRO A 234 -18.14 -10.27 0.07
CA PRO A 234 -19.50 -10.76 -0.04
C PRO A 234 -19.58 -12.28 -0.25
N ASP A 235 -20.64 -12.90 0.28
CA ASP A 235 -20.84 -14.35 0.16
C ASP A 235 -20.99 -14.80 -1.30
N GLU A 236 -21.49 -13.94 -2.17
CA GLU A 236 -21.61 -14.19 -3.61
C GLU A 236 -20.25 -14.42 -4.26
N LEU A 237 -19.25 -13.61 -3.92
CA LEU A 237 -17.86 -13.78 -4.42
C LEU A 237 -17.23 -15.06 -3.84
N ILE A 238 -17.54 -15.40 -2.59
CA ILE A 238 -17.08 -16.65 -1.98
C ILE A 238 -17.72 -17.86 -2.68
N ALA A 239 -18.99 -17.78 -3.02
CA ALA A 239 -19.70 -18.82 -3.78
C ALA A 239 -19.14 -18.96 -5.21
N GLU A 240 -18.82 -17.86 -5.88
CA GLU A 240 -18.20 -17.84 -7.22
C GLU A 240 -16.85 -18.58 -7.21
N LEU A 241 -16.01 -18.36 -6.16
CA LEU A 241 -14.74 -19.07 -5.98
C LEU A 241 -14.93 -20.58 -5.69
N GLN A 242 -16.09 -20.99 -5.18
CA GLN A 242 -16.41 -22.40 -4.88
C GLN A 242 -17.01 -23.15 -6.07
N ALA A 243 -17.60 -22.42 -7.02
CA ALA A 243 -18.34 -23.00 -8.15
C ALA A 243 -17.44 -23.82 -9.08
N ASP A 244 -16.20 -23.34 -9.33
CA ASP A 244 -15.20 -24.06 -10.11
C ASP A 244 -13.85 -24.05 -9.37
N LYS A 245 -13.57 -25.12 -8.66
CA LYS A 245 -12.35 -25.25 -7.84
C LYS A 245 -11.07 -25.28 -8.67
N GLU A 246 -11.09 -25.89 -9.84
CA GLU A 246 -9.89 -25.99 -10.69
C GLU A 246 -9.56 -24.63 -11.33
N LYS A 247 -10.55 -23.91 -11.81
CA LYS A 247 -10.42 -22.54 -12.32
C LYS A 247 -9.91 -21.59 -11.21
N THR A 248 -10.42 -21.75 -9.98
CA THR A 248 -9.99 -20.97 -8.82
C THR A 248 -8.54 -21.26 -8.43
N LYS A 249 -8.12 -22.55 -8.39
CA LYS A 249 -6.72 -22.92 -8.14
C LYS A 249 -5.76 -22.38 -9.20
N ALA A 250 -6.20 -22.35 -10.45
CA ALA A 250 -5.44 -21.75 -11.55
C ALA A 250 -5.33 -20.21 -11.43
N GLY A 251 -6.07 -19.59 -10.51
CA GLY A 251 -6.12 -18.15 -10.28
C GLY A 251 -7.02 -17.40 -11.26
N ILE A 252 -7.76 -18.10 -12.13
CA ILE A 252 -8.57 -17.48 -13.18
C ILE A 252 -9.76 -16.76 -12.54
N THR A 253 -10.56 -17.46 -11.72
CA THR A 253 -11.73 -16.86 -11.04
C THR A 253 -11.34 -15.63 -10.20
N GLY A 254 -10.23 -15.73 -9.45
CA GLY A 254 -9.75 -14.60 -8.64
C GLY A 254 -9.37 -13.38 -9.49
N VAL A 255 -8.71 -13.59 -10.62
CA VAL A 255 -8.38 -12.53 -11.58
C VAL A 255 -9.64 -11.91 -12.19
N GLU A 256 -10.63 -12.72 -12.59
CA GLU A 256 -11.91 -12.24 -13.14
C GLU A 256 -12.66 -11.36 -12.13
N ILE A 257 -12.74 -11.80 -10.86
CA ILE A 257 -13.36 -11.02 -9.77
C ILE A 257 -12.61 -9.69 -9.59
N ALA A 258 -11.30 -9.73 -9.43
CA ALA A 258 -10.49 -8.54 -9.22
C ALA A 258 -10.58 -7.55 -10.39
N ALA A 259 -10.52 -8.04 -11.63
CA ALA A 259 -10.65 -7.22 -12.83
C ALA A 259 -12.05 -6.55 -12.93
N ARG A 260 -13.12 -7.26 -12.58
CA ARG A 260 -14.48 -6.71 -12.53
C ARG A 260 -14.55 -5.55 -11.53
N ILE A 261 -14.03 -5.74 -10.30
CA ILE A 261 -14.00 -4.70 -9.27
C ILE A 261 -13.20 -3.48 -9.73
N ILE A 262 -12.04 -3.69 -10.38
CA ILE A 262 -11.24 -2.58 -10.92
C ILE A 262 -12.07 -1.78 -11.94
N ARG A 263 -12.71 -2.44 -12.91
CA ARG A 263 -13.52 -1.75 -13.93
C ARG A 263 -14.65 -0.93 -13.33
N GLU A 264 -15.31 -1.43 -12.28
CA GLU A 264 -16.39 -0.72 -11.58
C GLU A 264 -15.86 0.50 -10.79
N CYS A 265 -14.69 0.38 -10.15
CA CYS A 265 -14.11 1.45 -9.35
C CYS A 265 -13.33 2.50 -10.17
N LYS A 266 -12.78 2.13 -11.33
CA LYS A 266 -11.90 2.95 -12.17
C LYS A 266 -12.44 4.36 -12.47
N PRO A 267 -13.75 4.57 -12.78
CA PRO A 267 -14.27 5.91 -13.04
C PRO A 267 -14.26 6.86 -11.84
N TYR A 268 -14.06 6.34 -10.64
CA TYR A 268 -14.19 7.08 -9.37
C TYR A 268 -12.87 7.31 -8.64
N CYS A 269 -11.73 6.83 -9.19
CA CYS A 269 -10.41 6.95 -8.58
C CYS A 269 -9.33 7.28 -9.61
N GLN A 270 -8.11 7.56 -9.16
CA GLN A 270 -6.99 7.96 -10.01
C GLN A 270 -5.95 6.85 -10.19
N GLY A 271 -6.24 5.66 -9.72
CA GLY A 271 -5.34 4.53 -9.88
C GLY A 271 -5.79 3.27 -9.15
N VAL A 272 -4.99 2.22 -9.28
CA VAL A 272 -5.17 0.96 -8.59
C VAL A 272 -3.89 0.57 -7.85
N HIS A 273 -4.06 0.05 -6.64
CA HIS A 273 -3.01 -0.56 -5.83
C HIS A 273 -3.27 -2.06 -5.69
N ILE A 274 -2.42 -2.90 -6.29
CA ILE A 274 -2.61 -4.35 -6.35
C ILE A 274 -1.81 -5.03 -5.24
N MET A 275 -2.48 -5.69 -4.33
CA MET A 275 -1.92 -6.52 -3.28
C MET A 275 -1.91 -7.98 -3.75
N SER A 276 -0.82 -8.39 -4.40
CA SER A 276 -0.67 -9.70 -5.06
C SER A 276 -0.58 -10.87 -4.06
N LEU A 277 -0.06 -10.59 -2.85
CA LEU A 277 0.12 -11.57 -1.77
C LEU A 277 0.86 -12.85 -2.22
N GLY A 278 1.91 -12.73 -3.06
CA GLY A 278 2.65 -13.84 -3.63
C GLY A 278 2.01 -14.46 -4.88
N TRP A 279 1.14 -13.72 -5.57
CA TRP A 279 0.58 -14.02 -6.88
C TRP A 279 0.96 -12.96 -7.92
N GLU A 280 2.20 -12.46 -7.86
CA GLU A 280 2.75 -11.48 -8.82
C GLU A 280 2.56 -11.95 -10.26
N SER A 281 2.69 -13.27 -10.49
CA SER A 281 2.50 -13.89 -11.81
C SER A 281 1.08 -13.72 -12.39
N LYS A 282 0.09 -13.33 -11.58
CA LYS A 282 -1.28 -13.08 -12.03
C LYS A 282 -1.54 -11.61 -12.36
N VAL A 283 -0.63 -10.71 -12.01
CA VAL A 283 -0.78 -9.27 -12.25
C VAL A 283 -0.91 -8.94 -13.73
N PRO A 284 -0.09 -9.49 -14.66
CA PRO A 284 -0.27 -9.20 -16.09
C PRO A 284 -1.67 -9.53 -16.62
N ALA A 285 -2.18 -10.72 -16.28
CA ALA A 285 -3.55 -11.12 -16.68
C ALA A 285 -4.62 -10.25 -16.04
N LEU A 286 -4.40 -9.78 -14.80
CA LEU A 286 -5.31 -8.86 -14.13
C LEU A 286 -5.35 -7.50 -14.85
N LEU A 287 -4.19 -6.95 -15.20
CA LEU A 287 -4.12 -5.67 -15.92
C LEU A 287 -4.81 -5.75 -17.28
N GLU A 288 -4.52 -6.79 -18.06
CA GLU A 288 -5.15 -7.04 -19.37
C GLU A 288 -6.68 -7.11 -19.24
N GLN A 289 -7.20 -7.92 -18.30
CA GLN A 289 -8.65 -8.06 -18.09
C GLN A 289 -9.31 -6.81 -17.52
N ALA A 290 -8.58 -6.00 -16.77
CA ALA A 290 -9.06 -4.71 -16.24
C ALA A 290 -9.01 -3.58 -17.28
N GLY A 291 -8.38 -3.77 -18.43
CA GLY A 291 -8.17 -2.74 -19.45
C GLY A 291 -7.19 -1.65 -18.97
N LEU A 292 -6.05 -2.09 -18.42
CA LEU A 292 -4.96 -1.27 -17.89
C LEU A 292 -3.64 -1.55 -18.60
#